data_b43d315bd4bcd1dc15894b612c31d277
#
_entry.id   b43d315bd4bcd1dc15894b612c31d277
#
_cell.length_a   1.000
_cell.length_b   1.000
_cell.length_c   1.000
_cell.angle_alpha   90.00
_cell.angle_beta   90.00
_cell.angle_gamma   90.00
#
_symmetry.space_group_name_H-M   'P 1'
#
loop_
_entity.id
_entity.type
_entity.pdbx_description
1 polymer ?
#
loop_
_entity_poly.entity_id
_entity_poly.type
_entity_poly.pdbx_seq_one_letter_code
_entity_poly.pdbx_strand_id
1 'polypeptide(L)'
;MNLNNTYGYYATDYSKFKEYAWKMLISFGLTYMFFYNGRQNINLVMTQMAEGLGSTTAAMGVVSSSLFWCYAFGQLINGRLGAFFGYKRFMMFGVAASAVLNVIISFQHSIPVIAILWGLNGYCQSMVWANGIGVLNKWWPKKERGFASGLATAFSGIAQVVTYLTILYCTALNPEWGWRAAFRYPMIPMVLMLVLFALLFKEKPEDVGLKAFEEEDKEAAARDKVLMEEVEKNGYLYPYKVLFSEPKVIVFCFISAIAGVGRYGLLTWVPTYFIESLGLSIKEGIFSSILLPIGQACAMFVFPLITDKVFKGRREPMLALASVVTFCGMVCFPFIRSQMPASFMLLVVGISGMVTGVIWAVAGDMGGRAFSSTVVGILDWAVYMGAAIQATIFGFMKDTFGWPAIFITIGCLYIVMLVLTLLARNMKMKKM
;
A
#
# COMPACT_ATOMS: atom_id res chain seq x y z
N MET A 1 -12.99 31.52 18.97
CA MET A 1 -11.82 31.67 18.07
C MET A 1 -12.34 31.62 16.65
N ASN A 2 -12.24 32.70 15.90
CA ASN A 2 -12.81 32.77 14.55
C ASN A 2 -11.91 31.98 13.60
N LEU A 3 -12.30 30.75 13.25
CA LEU A 3 -11.56 29.83 12.35
C LEU A 3 -11.20 30.50 11.00
N ASN A 4 -11.93 31.52 10.62
CA ASN A 4 -11.73 32.27 9.38
C ASN A 4 -10.43 33.07 9.31
N ASN A 5 -9.88 33.51 10.45
CA ASN A 5 -8.60 34.22 10.49
C ASN A 5 -7.38 33.26 10.54
N THR A 6 -7.60 32.01 10.89
CA THR A 6 -6.50 31.03 11.04
C THR A 6 -5.93 30.57 9.69
N TYR A 7 -6.68 30.75 8.59
CA TYR A 7 -6.32 30.25 7.26
C TYR A 7 -6.40 31.30 6.15
N GLY A 8 -6.56 32.59 6.49
CA GLY A 8 -6.63 33.68 5.50
C GLY A 8 -7.88 33.70 4.62
N TYR A 9 -8.93 32.96 5.01
CA TYR A 9 -10.22 32.93 4.30
C TYR A 9 -11.32 33.63 5.04
N TYR A 10 -12.25 34.29 4.32
CA TYR A 10 -13.54 34.73 4.86
C TYR A 10 -14.48 33.53 5.08
N ALA A 11 -15.46 33.63 5.95
CA ALA A 11 -16.33 32.49 6.36
C ALA A 11 -16.92 31.68 5.19
N THR A 12 -17.39 32.37 4.15
CA THR A 12 -17.99 31.76 2.95
C THR A 12 -16.99 30.98 2.12
N ASP A 13 -15.76 31.49 1.95
CA ASP A 13 -14.73 30.84 1.17
C ASP A 13 -14.17 29.61 1.89
N TYR A 14 -14.03 29.66 3.21
CA TYR A 14 -13.57 28.53 4.00
C TYR A 14 -14.54 27.34 3.96
N SER A 15 -15.84 27.58 4.06
CA SER A 15 -16.87 26.53 3.95
C SER A 15 -16.81 25.85 2.59
N LYS A 16 -16.74 26.62 1.52
CA LYS A 16 -16.60 26.12 0.14
C LYS A 16 -15.30 25.35 -0.04
N PHE A 17 -14.18 25.87 0.51
CA PHE A 17 -12.90 25.19 0.48
C PHE A 17 -12.96 23.81 1.14
N LYS A 18 -13.54 23.73 2.35
CA LYS A 18 -13.69 22.48 3.10
C LYS A 18 -14.56 21.46 2.36
N GLU A 19 -15.64 21.91 1.72
CA GLU A 19 -16.48 21.06 0.87
C GLU A 19 -15.66 20.43 -0.29
N TYR A 20 -14.86 21.22 -0.98
CA TYR A 20 -13.99 20.70 -2.04
C TYR A 20 -12.90 19.78 -1.50
N ALA A 21 -12.27 20.11 -0.37
CA ALA A 21 -11.27 19.25 0.25
C ALA A 21 -11.82 17.84 0.55
N TRP A 22 -13.06 17.77 1.10
CA TRP A 22 -13.75 16.51 1.31
C TRP A 22 -14.11 15.80 0.00
N LYS A 23 -14.59 16.52 -1.02
CA LYS A 23 -14.87 15.95 -2.34
C LYS A 23 -13.61 15.33 -2.95
N MET A 24 -12.44 16.00 -2.82
CA MET A 24 -11.16 15.47 -3.31
C MET A 24 -10.76 14.20 -2.55
N LEU A 25 -10.84 14.21 -1.24
CA LEU A 25 -10.49 13.07 -0.40
C LEU A 25 -11.39 11.86 -0.68
N ILE A 26 -12.71 12.05 -0.75
CA ILE A 26 -13.66 10.96 -0.97
C ILE A 26 -13.53 10.42 -2.39
N SER A 27 -13.46 11.28 -3.41
CA SER A 27 -13.32 10.83 -4.81
C SER A 27 -12.00 10.08 -5.05
N PHE A 28 -10.90 10.55 -4.47
CA PHE A 28 -9.62 9.86 -4.49
C PHE A 28 -9.70 8.53 -3.75
N GLY A 29 -10.21 8.53 -2.51
CA GLY A 29 -10.33 7.35 -1.67
C GLY A 29 -11.17 6.24 -2.31
N LEU A 30 -12.34 6.58 -2.86
CA LEU A 30 -13.20 5.63 -3.57
C LEU A 30 -12.53 5.08 -4.83
N THR A 31 -11.92 5.95 -5.66
CA THR A 31 -11.21 5.49 -6.86
C THR A 31 -10.06 4.58 -6.49
N TYR A 32 -9.26 4.93 -5.47
CA TYR A 32 -8.15 4.11 -5.00
C TYR A 32 -8.63 2.79 -4.41
N MET A 33 -9.76 2.77 -3.72
CA MET A 33 -10.37 1.57 -3.17
C MET A 33 -10.70 0.54 -4.26
N PHE A 34 -11.36 0.94 -5.33
CA PHE A 34 -11.68 0.03 -6.45
C PHE A 34 -10.48 -0.26 -7.34
N PHE A 35 -9.45 0.59 -7.33
CA PHE A 35 -8.21 0.38 -8.05
C PHE A 35 -7.44 -0.86 -7.56
N TYR A 36 -7.63 -1.26 -6.29
CA TYR A 36 -7.09 -2.51 -5.75
C TYR A 36 -7.60 -3.76 -6.47
N ASN A 37 -8.78 -3.71 -7.08
CA ASN A 37 -9.30 -4.82 -7.88
C ASN A 37 -8.35 -5.21 -9.02
N GLY A 38 -7.63 -4.24 -9.57
CA GLY A 38 -6.68 -4.46 -10.67
C GLY A 38 -5.30 -4.94 -10.24
N ARG A 39 -5.04 -5.19 -8.95
CA ARG A 39 -3.72 -5.68 -8.51
C ARG A 39 -3.74 -6.81 -7.47
N GLN A 40 -4.87 -7.06 -6.82
CA GLN A 40 -4.99 -8.14 -5.84
C GLN A 40 -5.75 -9.36 -6.39
N ASN A 41 -6.40 -9.22 -7.55
CA ASN A 41 -7.20 -10.25 -8.17
C ASN A 41 -6.39 -11.54 -8.45
N ILE A 42 -5.17 -11.45 -8.97
CA ILE A 42 -4.34 -12.62 -9.26
C ILE A 42 -4.14 -13.52 -8.04
N ASN A 43 -3.95 -12.93 -6.86
CA ASN A 43 -3.67 -13.67 -5.63
C ASN A 43 -4.86 -14.52 -5.18
N LEU A 44 -6.08 -14.09 -5.51
CA LEU A 44 -7.31 -14.77 -5.12
C LEU A 44 -7.72 -15.91 -6.04
N VAL A 45 -7.20 -15.91 -7.28
CA VAL A 45 -7.49 -16.92 -8.30
C VAL A 45 -6.24 -17.67 -8.76
N MET A 46 -5.16 -17.59 -7.99
CA MET A 46 -3.84 -18.13 -8.35
C MET A 46 -3.89 -19.63 -8.67
N THR A 47 -4.59 -20.43 -7.86
CA THR A 47 -4.76 -21.88 -8.06
C THR A 47 -5.52 -22.17 -9.35
N GLN A 48 -6.68 -21.53 -9.56
CA GLN A 48 -7.45 -21.67 -10.79
C GLN A 48 -6.65 -21.26 -12.02
N MET A 49 -5.84 -20.21 -11.90
CA MET A 49 -5.02 -19.70 -12.98
C MET A 49 -3.91 -20.69 -13.32
N ALA A 50 -3.28 -21.28 -12.32
CA ALA A 50 -2.27 -22.31 -12.50
C ALA A 50 -2.85 -23.55 -13.23
N GLU A 51 -3.99 -24.07 -12.76
CA GLU A 51 -4.70 -25.19 -13.38
C GLU A 51 -5.12 -24.86 -14.82
N GLY A 52 -5.76 -23.71 -15.04
CA GLY A 52 -6.25 -23.29 -16.35
C GLY A 52 -5.17 -22.98 -17.39
N LEU A 53 -3.92 -22.79 -16.97
CA LEU A 53 -2.76 -22.55 -17.81
C LEU A 53 -1.80 -23.78 -17.86
N GLY A 54 -2.16 -24.90 -17.22
CA GLY A 54 -1.33 -26.10 -17.16
C GLY A 54 0.01 -25.85 -16.46
N SER A 55 0.03 -25.08 -15.37
CA SER A 55 1.23 -24.62 -14.68
C SER A 55 1.14 -24.87 -13.18
N THR A 56 2.13 -24.37 -12.43
CA THR A 56 2.18 -24.48 -10.98
C THR A 56 1.84 -23.16 -10.30
N THR A 57 1.39 -23.21 -9.06
CA THR A 57 1.16 -22.00 -8.24
C THR A 57 2.46 -21.25 -7.96
N ALA A 58 3.62 -21.94 -7.94
CA ALA A 58 4.93 -21.30 -7.86
C ALA A 58 5.22 -20.42 -9.09
N ALA A 59 4.91 -20.89 -10.31
CA ALA A 59 5.04 -20.08 -11.52
C ALA A 59 4.11 -18.86 -11.49
N MET A 60 2.90 -19.00 -10.95
CA MET A 60 2.00 -17.86 -10.73
C MET A 60 2.54 -16.88 -9.69
N GLY A 61 3.29 -17.34 -8.69
CA GLY A 61 4.02 -16.48 -7.76
C GLY A 61 5.06 -15.61 -8.48
N VAL A 62 5.80 -16.17 -9.45
CA VAL A 62 6.72 -15.39 -10.30
C VAL A 62 5.97 -14.34 -11.12
N VAL A 63 4.81 -14.71 -11.70
CA VAL A 63 3.93 -13.74 -12.39
C VAL A 63 3.48 -12.63 -11.44
N SER A 64 3.01 -12.97 -10.24
CA SER A 64 2.60 -11.99 -9.22
C SER A 64 3.75 -11.05 -8.84
N SER A 65 4.97 -11.57 -8.75
CA SER A 65 6.19 -10.81 -8.44
C SER A 65 6.48 -9.70 -9.46
N SER A 66 6.18 -9.91 -10.75
CA SER A 66 6.45 -8.92 -11.79
C SER A 66 5.75 -7.59 -11.55
N LEU A 67 4.52 -7.61 -11.01
CA LEU A 67 3.80 -6.40 -10.61
C LEU A 67 4.57 -5.64 -9.52
N PHE A 68 5.02 -6.33 -8.48
CA PHE A 68 5.67 -5.69 -7.34
C PHE A 68 7.02 -5.07 -7.71
N TRP A 69 7.81 -5.73 -8.57
CA TRP A 69 9.06 -5.18 -9.11
C TRP A 69 8.80 -3.89 -9.90
N CYS A 70 7.89 -3.94 -10.88
CA CYS A 70 7.58 -2.76 -11.70
C CYS A 70 6.92 -1.64 -10.88
N TYR A 71 6.10 -1.99 -9.89
CA TYR A 71 5.52 -1.03 -8.96
C TYR A 71 6.60 -0.34 -8.13
N ALA A 72 7.54 -1.09 -7.55
CA ALA A 72 8.62 -0.53 -6.75
C ALA A 72 9.45 0.49 -7.53
N PHE A 73 9.91 0.15 -8.73
CA PHE A 73 10.64 1.07 -9.59
C PHE A 73 9.77 2.24 -10.06
N GLY A 74 8.51 1.98 -10.38
CA GLY A 74 7.55 3.01 -10.75
C GLY A 74 7.35 4.06 -9.66
N GLN A 75 7.31 3.67 -8.39
CA GLN A 75 7.16 4.60 -7.26
C GLN A 75 8.27 5.66 -7.20
N LEU A 76 9.51 5.30 -7.51
CA LEU A 76 10.62 6.26 -7.52
C LEU A 76 10.48 7.31 -8.62
N ILE A 77 9.82 6.98 -9.72
CA ILE A 77 9.75 7.83 -10.93
C ILE A 77 8.43 8.58 -11.01
N ASN A 78 7.32 7.92 -10.75
CA ASN A 78 5.97 8.39 -11.06
C ASN A 78 5.48 9.55 -10.19
N GLY A 79 6.02 9.69 -8.96
CA GLY A 79 5.71 10.84 -8.11
C GLY A 79 6.10 12.17 -8.76
N ARG A 80 7.22 12.19 -9.49
CA ARG A 80 7.68 13.39 -10.21
C ARG A 80 7.04 13.53 -11.58
N LEU A 81 6.84 12.44 -12.30
CA LEU A 81 6.15 12.48 -13.60
C LEU A 81 4.73 13.02 -13.47
N GLY A 82 4.05 12.72 -12.37
CA GLY A 82 2.73 13.29 -12.08
C GLY A 82 2.74 14.81 -11.94
N ALA A 83 3.79 15.38 -11.35
CA ALA A 83 3.96 16.83 -11.26
C ALA A 83 4.19 17.47 -12.64
N PHE A 84 4.88 16.77 -13.55
CA PHE A 84 5.18 17.25 -14.90
C PHE A 84 3.98 17.15 -15.85
N PHE A 85 3.27 16.01 -15.85
CA PHE A 85 2.13 15.76 -16.75
C PHE A 85 0.78 16.28 -16.23
N GLY A 86 0.74 16.75 -14.97
CA GLY A 86 -0.49 17.06 -14.23
C GLY A 86 -1.00 15.81 -13.48
N TYR A 87 -1.16 15.95 -12.16
CA TYR A 87 -1.49 14.84 -11.26
C TYR A 87 -2.78 14.11 -11.67
N LYS A 88 -3.85 14.84 -11.96
CA LYS A 88 -5.15 14.27 -12.35
C LYS A 88 -5.05 13.42 -13.61
N ARG A 89 -4.47 13.97 -14.68
CA ARG A 89 -4.34 13.28 -15.97
C ARG A 89 -3.47 12.05 -15.84
N PHE A 90 -2.38 12.15 -15.10
CA PHE A 90 -1.44 11.06 -14.90
C PHE A 90 -2.05 9.91 -14.10
N MET A 91 -2.79 10.22 -13.00
CA MET A 91 -3.53 9.23 -12.24
C MET A 91 -4.63 8.56 -13.08
N MET A 92 -5.41 9.35 -13.85
CA MET A 92 -6.45 8.82 -14.74
C MET A 92 -5.88 7.85 -15.77
N PHE A 93 -4.74 8.19 -16.38
CA PHE A 93 -4.03 7.29 -17.29
C PHE A 93 -3.63 5.99 -16.59
N GLY A 94 -3.05 6.05 -15.38
CA GLY A 94 -2.67 4.87 -14.61
C GLY A 94 -3.85 3.93 -14.32
N VAL A 95 -5.00 4.50 -13.90
CA VAL A 95 -6.22 3.70 -13.65
C VAL A 95 -6.78 3.10 -14.93
N ALA A 96 -6.90 3.89 -16.02
CA ALA A 96 -7.42 3.43 -17.29
C ALA A 96 -6.54 2.33 -17.90
N ALA A 97 -5.22 2.56 -17.95
CA ALA A 97 -4.27 1.59 -18.49
C ALA A 97 -4.28 0.28 -17.67
N SER A 98 -4.36 0.38 -16.32
CA SER A 98 -4.49 -0.80 -15.47
C SER A 98 -5.76 -1.60 -15.77
N ALA A 99 -6.91 -0.94 -15.97
CA ALA A 99 -8.15 -1.62 -16.33
C ALA A 99 -8.02 -2.36 -17.67
N VAL A 100 -7.48 -1.69 -18.69
CA VAL A 100 -7.25 -2.27 -20.03
C VAL A 100 -6.30 -3.46 -19.95
N LEU A 101 -5.18 -3.34 -19.25
CA LEU A 101 -4.21 -4.43 -19.07
C LEU A 101 -4.83 -5.65 -18.39
N ASN A 102 -5.64 -5.46 -17.35
CA ASN A 102 -6.37 -6.54 -16.71
C ASN A 102 -7.30 -7.27 -17.68
N VAL A 103 -8.09 -6.52 -18.47
CA VAL A 103 -8.95 -7.12 -19.48
C VAL A 103 -8.13 -7.88 -20.53
N ILE A 104 -7.01 -7.34 -21.02
CA ILE A 104 -6.12 -8.01 -21.98
C ILE A 104 -5.56 -9.32 -21.38
N ILE A 105 -5.13 -9.30 -20.11
CA ILE A 105 -4.64 -10.50 -19.41
C ILE A 105 -5.67 -11.62 -19.43
N SER A 106 -6.96 -11.28 -19.28
CA SER A 106 -8.03 -12.28 -19.26
C SER A 106 -8.17 -13.08 -20.56
N PHE A 107 -7.59 -12.63 -21.66
CA PHE A 107 -7.58 -13.34 -22.95
C PHE A 107 -6.30 -14.14 -23.20
N GLN A 108 -5.30 -14.00 -22.32
CA GLN A 108 -4.00 -14.62 -22.55
C GLN A 108 -3.96 -16.09 -22.12
N HIS A 109 -3.05 -16.84 -22.77
CA HIS A 109 -2.75 -18.23 -22.47
C HIS A 109 -1.26 -18.46 -22.20
N SER A 110 -0.41 -17.48 -22.51
CA SER A 110 1.04 -17.54 -22.34
C SER A 110 1.47 -16.89 -21.03
N ILE A 111 2.10 -17.67 -20.15
CA ILE A 111 2.59 -17.22 -18.84
C ILE A 111 3.59 -16.06 -18.96
N PRO A 112 4.61 -16.11 -19.86
CA PRO A 112 5.52 -14.97 -20.04
C PRO A 112 4.80 -13.69 -20.49
N VAL A 113 3.81 -13.78 -21.39
CA VAL A 113 3.02 -12.62 -21.82
C VAL A 113 2.21 -12.06 -20.66
N ILE A 114 1.57 -12.92 -19.86
CA ILE A 114 0.84 -12.51 -18.65
C ILE A 114 1.78 -11.81 -17.66
N ALA A 115 2.99 -12.34 -17.44
CA ALA A 115 3.98 -11.73 -16.54
C ALA A 115 4.40 -10.33 -17.01
N ILE A 116 4.62 -10.13 -18.31
CA ILE A 116 4.95 -8.82 -18.88
C ILE A 116 3.79 -7.84 -18.69
N LEU A 117 2.57 -8.25 -19.07
CA LEU A 117 1.37 -7.42 -18.92
C LEU A 117 1.09 -7.09 -17.46
N TRP A 118 1.33 -8.03 -16.55
CA TRP A 118 1.16 -7.84 -15.12
C TRP A 118 2.21 -6.90 -14.52
N GLY A 119 3.45 -6.96 -15.02
CA GLY A 119 4.49 -5.99 -14.71
C GLY A 119 4.13 -4.58 -15.18
N LEU A 120 3.66 -4.42 -16.42
CA LEU A 120 3.16 -3.14 -16.94
C LEU A 120 1.98 -2.60 -16.12
N ASN A 121 1.07 -3.50 -15.70
CA ASN A 121 0.01 -3.14 -14.77
C ASN A 121 0.58 -2.60 -13.45
N GLY A 122 1.62 -3.23 -12.89
CA GLY A 122 2.31 -2.76 -11.69
C GLY A 122 2.88 -1.36 -11.83
N TYR A 123 3.50 -1.07 -12.97
CA TYR A 123 3.97 0.28 -13.27
C TYR A 123 2.83 1.30 -13.33
N CYS A 124 1.71 0.97 -14.00
CA CYS A 124 0.52 1.84 -14.04
C CYS A 124 -0.11 2.02 -12.64
N GLN A 125 -0.13 0.98 -11.84
CA GLN A 125 -0.64 1.00 -10.46
C GLN A 125 0.16 1.97 -9.57
N SER A 126 1.47 2.13 -9.79
CA SER A 126 2.32 3.05 -9.02
C SER A 126 2.08 4.53 -9.31
N MET A 127 1.32 4.88 -10.36
CA MET A 127 1.04 6.26 -10.75
C MET A 127 0.05 6.99 -9.83
N VAL A 128 -0.67 6.28 -8.96
CA VAL A 128 -1.87 6.84 -8.31
C VAL A 128 -1.61 7.30 -6.87
N TRP A 129 -0.98 6.48 -6.03
CA TRP A 129 -0.91 6.77 -4.60
C TRP A 129 -0.15 8.05 -4.25
N ALA A 130 1.13 8.14 -4.62
CA ALA A 130 1.97 9.29 -4.28
C ALA A 130 1.41 10.60 -4.85
N ASN A 131 0.90 10.55 -6.06
CA ASN A 131 0.31 11.71 -6.74
C ASN A 131 -1.01 12.14 -6.08
N GLY A 132 -1.84 11.20 -5.65
CA GLY A 132 -3.07 11.49 -4.93
C GLY A 132 -2.82 12.15 -3.59
N ILE A 133 -1.87 11.64 -2.79
CA ILE A 133 -1.46 12.27 -1.53
C ILE A 133 -0.88 13.67 -1.80
N GLY A 134 -0.09 13.84 -2.87
CA GLY A 134 0.43 15.15 -3.27
C GLY A 134 -0.68 16.18 -3.55
N VAL A 135 -1.78 15.76 -4.20
CA VAL A 135 -2.94 16.64 -4.42
C VAL A 135 -3.70 16.90 -3.12
N LEU A 136 -3.95 15.89 -2.29
CA LEU A 136 -4.62 16.07 -1.01
C LEU A 136 -3.88 17.09 -0.13
N ASN A 137 -2.54 17.09 -0.15
CA ASN A 137 -1.75 18.07 0.59
C ASN A 137 -1.93 19.53 0.11
N LYS A 138 -2.42 19.76 -1.11
CA LYS A 138 -2.81 21.10 -1.59
C LYS A 138 -4.20 21.53 -1.12
N TRP A 139 -5.07 20.55 -0.82
CA TRP A 139 -6.45 20.78 -0.39
C TRP A 139 -6.62 20.75 1.14
N TRP A 140 -5.62 20.32 1.90
CA TRP A 140 -5.71 20.23 3.35
C TRP A 140 -4.61 21.06 4.01
N PRO A 141 -4.99 21.95 4.97
CA PRO A 141 -4.01 22.75 5.70
C PRO A 141 -3.06 21.85 6.48
N LYS A 142 -1.85 22.32 6.73
CA LYS A 142 -0.76 21.56 7.38
C LYS A 142 -1.19 20.84 8.66
N LYS A 143 -2.01 21.52 9.50
CA LYS A 143 -2.53 20.95 10.76
C LYS A 143 -3.49 19.77 10.54
N GLU A 144 -4.14 19.67 9.37
CA GLU A 144 -5.14 18.66 9.03
C GLU A 144 -4.62 17.64 7.99
N ARG A 145 -3.43 17.83 7.40
CA ARG A 145 -2.84 16.91 6.40
C ARG A 145 -2.66 15.48 6.94
N GLY A 146 -2.27 15.36 8.23
CA GLY A 146 -2.16 14.05 8.89
C GLY A 146 -3.50 13.32 8.94
N PHE A 147 -4.58 14.01 9.25
CA PHE A 147 -5.93 13.45 9.23
C PHE A 147 -6.35 13.03 7.82
N ALA A 148 -6.16 13.88 6.81
CA ALA A 148 -6.52 13.58 5.42
C ALA A 148 -5.73 12.38 4.87
N SER A 149 -4.42 12.34 5.09
CA SER A 149 -3.57 11.22 4.69
C SER A 149 -3.92 9.94 5.46
N GLY A 150 -4.23 10.04 6.74
CA GLY A 150 -4.71 8.92 7.55
C GLY A 150 -6.02 8.35 7.02
N LEU A 151 -6.99 9.20 6.67
CA LEU A 151 -8.25 8.75 6.10
C LEU A 151 -8.09 8.16 4.69
N ALA A 152 -7.22 8.74 3.84
CA ALA A 152 -6.86 8.15 2.54
C ALA A 152 -6.22 6.75 2.71
N THR A 153 -5.37 6.58 3.72
CA THR A 153 -4.78 5.28 4.07
C THR A 153 -5.85 4.29 4.57
N ALA A 154 -6.85 4.76 5.31
CA ALA A 154 -7.98 3.94 5.74
C ALA A 154 -8.78 3.39 4.55
N PHE A 155 -9.02 4.19 3.51
CA PHE A 155 -9.61 3.72 2.25
C PHE A 155 -8.79 2.58 1.63
N SER A 156 -7.44 2.64 1.70
CA SER A 156 -6.58 1.55 1.20
C SER A 156 -6.68 0.26 2.02
N GLY A 157 -6.94 0.37 3.32
CA GLY A 157 -7.21 -0.79 4.18
C GLY A 157 -8.54 -1.46 3.83
N ILE A 158 -9.61 -0.66 3.72
CA ILE A 158 -10.94 -1.13 3.31
C ILE A 158 -10.91 -1.69 1.89
N ALA A 159 -10.08 -1.11 1.00
CA ALA A 159 -9.92 -1.55 -0.39
C ALA A 159 -9.61 -3.04 -0.52
N GLN A 160 -8.81 -3.59 0.39
CA GLN A 160 -8.46 -5.00 0.36
C GLN A 160 -9.69 -5.89 0.63
N VAL A 161 -10.51 -5.53 1.62
CA VAL A 161 -11.77 -6.24 1.93
C VAL A 161 -12.74 -6.14 0.75
N VAL A 162 -12.93 -4.92 0.20
CA VAL A 162 -13.79 -4.68 -0.97
C VAL A 162 -13.33 -5.50 -2.16
N THR A 163 -12.02 -5.58 -2.41
CA THR A 163 -11.47 -6.40 -3.49
C THR A 163 -11.79 -7.88 -3.31
N TYR A 164 -11.59 -8.44 -2.10
CA TYR A 164 -11.93 -9.83 -1.82
C TYR A 164 -13.41 -10.13 -2.11
N LEU A 165 -14.30 -9.28 -1.62
CA LEU A 165 -15.73 -9.42 -1.87
C LEU A 165 -16.08 -9.26 -3.36
N THR A 166 -15.49 -8.28 -4.03
CA THR A 166 -15.74 -8.04 -5.47
C THR A 166 -15.29 -9.23 -6.30
N ILE A 167 -14.10 -9.76 -6.08
CA ILE A 167 -13.58 -10.93 -6.80
C ILE A 167 -14.42 -12.17 -6.51
N LEU A 168 -14.74 -12.42 -5.25
CA LEU A 168 -15.59 -13.53 -4.84
C LEU A 168 -16.96 -13.49 -5.56
N TYR A 169 -17.59 -12.31 -5.58
CA TYR A 169 -18.87 -12.10 -6.23
C TYR A 169 -18.76 -12.28 -7.75
N CYS A 170 -17.76 -11.67 -8.39
CA CYS A 170 -17.58 -11.75 -9.84
C CYS A 170 -17.29 -13.19 -10.32
N THR A 171 -16.47 -13.93 -9.59
CA THR A 171 -16.15 -15.33 -9.94
C THR A 171 -17.32 -16.26 -9.68
N ALA A 172 -18.11 -16.02 -8.63
CA ALA A 172 -19.29 -16.82 -8.31
C ALA A 172 -20.44 -16.64 -9.32
N LEU A 173 -20.61 -15.42 -9.85
CA LEU A 173 -21.67 -15.13 -10.84
C LEU A 173 -21.29 -15.55 -12.27
N ASN A 174 -20.02 -15.77 -12.56
CA ASN A 174 -19.54 -16.05 -13.90
C ASN A 174 -18.59 -17.27 -13.90
N PRO A 175 -19.05 -18.44 -13.44
CA PRO A 175 -18.21 -19.62 -13.27
C PRO A 175 -17.65 -20.17 -14.60
N GLU A 176 -18.32 -19.90 -15.71
CA GLU A 176 -17.90 -20.30 -17.06
C GLU A 176 -16.61 -19.63 -17.53
N TRP A 177 -16.26 -18.47 -16.96
CA TRP A 177 -15.02 -17.75 -17.25
C TRP A 177 -13.85 -18.17 -16.36
N GLY A 178 -14.11 -18.95 -15.30
CA GLY A 178 -13.12 -19.38 -14.33
C GLY A 178 -12.31 -18.19 -13.77
N TRP A 179 -10.97 -18.31 -13.68
CA TRP A 179 -10.10 -17.25 -13.19
C TRP A 179 -10.18 -15.94 -13.99
N ARG A 180 -10.58 -16.01 -15.27
CA ARG A 180 -10.69 -14.86 -16.16
C ARG A 180 -11.77 -13.86 -15.70
N ALA A 181 -12.79 -14.34 -15.00
CA ALA A 181 -13.82 -13.49 -14.40
C ALA A 181 -13.23 -12.44 -13.45
N ALA A 182 -12.19 -12.82 -12.67
CA ALA A 182 -11.51 -11.93 -11.73
C ALA A 182 -10.72 -10.79 -12.41
N PHE A 183 -10.42 -10.92 -13.68
CA PHE A 183 -9.71 -9.90 -14.47
C PHE A 183 -10.63 -9.03 -15.33
N ARG A 184 -11.86 -9.43 -15.55
CA ARG A 184 -12.84 -8.69 -16.41
C ARG A 184 -13.81 -7.87 -15.59
N TYR A 185 -14.64 -8.56 -14.81
CA TYR A 185 -15.80 -7.93 -14.18
C TYR A 185 -15.46 -6.91 -13.08
N PRO A 186 -14.43 -7.09 -12.25
CA PRO A 186 -14.01 -6.08 -11.29
C PRO A 186 -13.50 -4.78 -11.90
N MET A 187 -13.20 -4.78 -13.21
CA MET A 187 -12.82 -3.56 -13.93
C MET A 187 -14.01 -2.64 -14.16
N ILE A 188 -15.25 -3.16 -14.16
CA ILE A 188 -16.45 -2.34 -14.32
C ILE A 188 -16.58 -1.30 -13.21
N PRO A 189 -16.66 -1.67 -11.91
CA PRO A 189 -16.73 -0.68 -10.84
C PRO A 189 -15.46 0.20 -10.78
N MET A 190 -14.28 -0.31 -11.16
CA MET A 190 -13.06 0.49 -11.25
C MET A 190 -13.18 1.60 -12.28
N VAL A 191 -13.71 1.31 -13.48
CA VAL A 191 -13.93 2.31 -14.54
C VAL A 191 -15.04 3.30 -14.16
N LEU A 192 -16.10 2.84 -13.49
CA LEU A 192 -17.14 3.75 -12.97
C LEU A 192 -16.56 4.76 -11.98
N MET A 193 -15.69 4.32 -11.07
CA MET A 193 -14.99 5.22 -10.14
C MET A 193 -14.00 6.14 -10.85
N LEU A 194 -13.35 5.69 -11.92
CA LEU A 194 -12.52 6.56 -12.77
C LEU A 194 -13.33 7.69 -13.43
N VAL A 195 -14.54 7.39 -13.92
CA VAL A 195 -15.43 8.42 -14.48
C VAL A 195 -15.84 9.42 -13.39
N LEU A 196 -16.23 8.93 -12.20
CA LEU A 196 -16.55 9.78 -11.06
C LEU A 196 -15.37 10.68 -10.68
N PHE A 197 -14.16 10.11 -10.63
CA PHE A 197 -12.92 10.84 -10.38
C PHE A 197 -12.68 11.92 -11.45
N ALA A 198 -12.85 11.59 -12.71
CA ALA A 198 -12.68 12.54 -13.83
C ALA A 198 -13.61 13.75 -13.70
N LEU A 199 -14.84 13.54 -13.24
CA LEU A 199 -15.85 14.59 -13.07
C LEU A 199 -15.58 15.46 -11.85
N LEU A 200 -15.26 14.84 -10.70
CA LEU A 200 -15.22 15.52 -9.41
C LEU A 200 -13.84 16.04 -9.02
N PHE A 201 -12.77 15.32 -9.38
CA PHE A 201 -11.44 15.62 -8.86
C PHE A 201 -10.80 16.85 -9.50
N LYS A 202 -10.23 17.73 -8.65
CA LYS A 202 -9.50 18.95 -9.03
C LYS A 202 -8.11 18.91 -8.41
N GLU A 203 -7.10 19.37 -9.14
CA GLU A 203 -5.70 19.28 -8.69
C GLU A 203 -5.34 20.28 -7.61
N LYS A 204 -5.93 21.47 -7.66
CA LYS A 204 -5.59 22.59 -6.77
C LYS A 204 -6.78 23.50 -6.54
N PRO A 205 -6.79 24.27 -5.44
CA PRO A 205 -7.88 25.20 -5.11
C PRO A 205 -8.15 26.25 -6.18
N GLU A 206 -7.11 26.69 -6.91
CA GLU A 206 -7.22 27.69 -7.97
C GLU A 206 -8.07 27.20 -9.15
N ASP A 207 -8.15 25.89 -9.38
CA ASP A 207 -8.97 25.29 -10.45
C ASP A 207 -10.48 25.53 -10.25
N VAL A 208 -10.87 25.99 -9.06
CA VAL A 208 -12.27 26.32 -8.69
C VAL A 208 -12.41 27.75 -8.19
N GLY A 209 -11.41 28.60 -8.44
CA GLY A 209 -11.40 30.02 -8.06
C GLY A 209 -11.16 30.28 -6.58
N LEU A 210 -10.60 29.32 -5.85
CA LEU A 210 -10.20 29.48 -4.44
C LEU A 210 -8.69 29.76 -4.36
N LYS A 211 -8.27 30.49 -3.32
CA LYS A 211 -6.85 30.74 -3.06
C LYS A 211 -6.19 29.54 -2.36
N ALA A 212 -4.92 29.30 -2.63
CA ALA A 212 -4.12 28.35 -1.85
C ALA A 212 -3.94 28.83 -0.40
N PHE A 213 -3.65 27.88 0.52
CA PHE A 213 -3.30 28.25 1.90
C PHE A 213 -1.95 28.96 1.97
N GLU A 214 -1.87 30.02 2.75
CA GLU A 214 -0.60 30.59 3.17
C GLU A 214 0.00 29.75 4.32
N GLU A 215 1.29 29.46 4.26
CA GLU A 215 1.98 28.72 5.32
C GLU A 215 2.21 29.61 6.54
N GLU A 216 1.61 29.23 7.69
CA GLU A 216 1.70 30.00 8.95
C GLU A 216 3.11 29.96 9.57
N ASP A 217 3.96 28.98 9.26
CA ASP A 217 5.25 28.75 9.91
C ASP A 217 6.42 29.23 9.03
N LYS A 218 6.72 30.51 9.17
CA LYS A 218 7.76 31.20 8.39
C LYS A 218 9.17 30.63 8.61
N GLU A 219 9.50 30.12 9.82
CA GLU A 219 10.81 29.55 10.10
C GLU A 219 10.98 28.19 9.41
N ALA A 220 9.94 27.37 9.42
CA ALA A 220 9.98 26.10 8.73
C ALA A 220 9.99 26.29 7.21
N ALA A 221 9.25 27.26 6.69
CA ALA A 221 9.30 27.62 5.27
C ALA A 221 10.69 28.12 4.86
N ALA A 222 11.37 28.88 5.73
CA ALA A 222 12.73 29.32 5.48
C ALA A 222 13.74 28.15 5.45
N ARG A 223 13.64 27.19 6.39
CA ARG A 223 14.48 25.96 6.37
C ARG A 223 14.23 25.10 5.14
N ASP A 224 12.95 24.89 4.81
CA ASP A 224 12.58 24.14 3.60
C ASP A 224 13.13 24.82 2.34
N LYS A 225 13.13 26.15 2.30
CA LYS A 225 13.70 26.92 1.19
C LYS A 225 15.21 26.68 1.03
N VAL A 226 15.98 26.75 2.13
CA VAL A 226 17.43 26.46 2.11
C VAL A 226 17.70 25.04 1.61
N LEU A 227 16.96 24.04 2.10
CA LEU A 227 17.12 22.65 1.66
C LEU A 227 16.71 22.46 0.20
N MET A 228 15.71 23.18 -0.28
CA MET A 228 15.33 23.15 -1.70
C MET A 228 16.39 23.83 -2.59
N GLU A 229 17.00 24.94 -2.15
CA GLU A 229 18.13 25.55 -2.82
C GLU A 229 19.34 24.61 -2.89
N GLU A 230 19.59 23.82 -1.84
CA GLU A 230 20.60 22.76 -1.88
C GLU A 230 20.28 21.65 -2.89
N VAL A 231 18.99 21.26 -2.99
CA VAL A 231 18.52 20.29 -3.99
C VAL A 231 18.69 20.87 -5.41
N GLU A 232 18.35 22.13 -5.62
CA GLU A 232 18.54 22.81 -6.92
C GLU A 232 20.02 22.88 -7.31
N LYS A 233 20.91 23.18 -6.35
CA LYS A 233 22.35 23.28 -6.56
C LYS A 233 23.01 21.93 -6.81
N ASN A 234 22.62 20.89 -6.08
CA ASN A 234 23.24 19.57 -6.11
C ASN A 234 22.48 18.54 -6.97
N GLY A 235 21.36 18.94 -7.53
CA GLY A 235 20.53 18.11 -8.41
C GLY A 235 19.52 17.21 -7.68
N TYR A 236 18.63 16.64 -8.49
CA TYR A 236 17.45 15.87 -8.03
C TYR A 236 17.80 14.67 -7.13
N LEU A 237 18.95 14.05 -7.30
CA LEU A 237 19.37 12.87 -6.54
C LEU A 237 19.99 13.20 -5.17
N TYR A 238 20.20 14.48 -4.87
CA TYR A 238 20.82 14.91 -3.62
C TYR A 238 20.10 14.40 -2.36
N PRO A 239 18.76 14.51 -2.22
CA PRO A 239 18.06 13.97 -1.06
C PRO A 239 18.28 12.47 -0.88
N TYR A 240 18.29 11.70 -1.96
CA TYR A 240 18.55 10.26 -1.92
C TYR A 240 19.97 9.96 -1.43
N LYS A 241 20.96 10.71 -1.91
CA LYS A 241 22.36 10.58 -1.48
C LYS A 241 22.52 10.86 0.02
N VAL A 242 21.87 11.90 0.53
CA VAL A 242 21.88 12.26 1.96
C VAL A 242 21.20 11.15 2.78
N LEU A 243 19.99 10.74 2.40
CA LEU A 243 19.19 9.78 3.14
C LEU A 243 19.82 8.38 3.17
N PHE A 244 20.33 7.88 2.04
CA PHE A 244 21.03 6.59 2.01
C PHE A 244 22.38 6.60 2.73
N SER A 245 22.91 7.77 3.06
CA SER A 245 24.10 7.88 3.91
C SER A 245 23.78 7.82 5.42
N GLU A 246 22.50 7.84 5.81
CA GLU A 246 22.04 7.76 7.19
C GLU A 246 21.78 6.30 7.61
N PRO A 247 22.54 5.73 8.58
CA PRO A 247 22.39 4.34 9.01
C PRO A 247 20.97 4.00 9.49
N LYS A 248 20.29 4.95 10.14
CA LYS A 248 18.92 4.78 10.60
C LYS A 248 17.95 4.53 9.44
N VAL A 249 18.10 5.25 8.33
CA VAL A 249 17.28 5.07 7.12
C VAL A 249 17.49 3.67 6.53
N ILE A 250 18.75 3.22 6.46
CA ILE A 250 19.08 1.87 5.96
C ILE A 250 18.42 0.78 6.82
N VAL A 251 18.50 0.89 8.15
CA VAL A 251 17.84 -0.05 9.06
C VAL A 251 16.33 -0.06 8.84
N PHE A 252 15.71 1.12 8.67
CA PHE A 252 14.28 1.19 8.38
C PHE A 252 13.90 0.69 6.98
N CYS A 253 14.79 0.71 6.00
CA CYS A 253 14.58 0.02 4.72
C CYS A 253 14.45 -1.51 4.93
N PHE A 254 15.30 -2.12 5.74
CA PHE A 254 15.17 -3.55 6.06
C PHE A 254 13.90 -3.86 6.85
N ILE A 255 13.55 -3.03 7.86
CA ILE A 255 12.28 -3.15 8.61
C ILE A 255 11.10 -3.07 7.63
N SER A 256 11.12 -2.12 6.70
CA SER A 256 10.08 -1.93 5.68
C SER A 256 9.99 -3.11 4.71
N ALA A 257 11.12 -3.66 4.28
CA ALA A 257 11.15 -4.84 3.41
C ALA A 257 10.54 -6.06 4.12
N ILE A 258 10.87 -6.29 5.39
CA ILE A 258 10.27 -7.37 6.20
C ILE A 258 8.76 -7.15 6.37
N ALA A 259 8.31 -5.93 6.63
CA ALA A 259 6.90 -5.60 6.69
C ALA A 259 6.20 -5.88 5.36
N GLY A 260 6.88 -5.61 4.23
CA GLY A 260 6.42 -5.94 2.88
C GLY A 260 6.26 -7.44 2.66
N VAL A 261 7.27 -8.24 3.08
CA VAL A 261 7.21 -9.71 3.04
C VAL A 261 6.00 -10.22 3.83
N GLY A 262 5.81 -9.77 5.06
CA GLY A 262 4.69 -10.22 5.90
C GLY A 262 3.34 -9.83 5.32
N ARG A 263 3.16 -8.53 5.00
CA ARG A 263 1.89 -8.01 4.47
C ARG A 263 1.47 -8.70 3.17
N TYR A 264 2.33 -8.62 2.17
CA TYR A 264 2.00 -9.11 0.83
C TYR A 264 2.19 -10.62 0.70
N GLY A 265 3.10 -11.23 1.49
CA GLY A 265 3.24 -12.67 1.54
C GLY A 265 1.97 -13.38 2.01
N LEU A 266 1.37 -12.88 3.07
CA LEU A 266 0.10 -13.42 3.56
C LEU A 266 -1.05 -13.17 2.57
N LEU A 267 -1.15 -11.95 2.00
CA LEU A 267 -2.19 -11.65 1.01
C LEU A 267 -2.07 -12.49 -0.27
N THR A 268 -0.84 -12.84 -0.66
CA THR A 268 -0.59 -13.64 -1.87
C THR A 268 -0.85 -15.12 -1.63
N TRP A 269 -0.37 -15.69 -0.52
CA TRP A 269 -0.27 -17.13 -0.35
C TRP A 269 -1.34 -17.76 0.53
N VAL A 270 -2.01 -16.99 1.41
CA VAL A 270 -3.02 -17.53 2.32
C VAL A 270 -4.25 -18.08 1.59
N PRO A 271 -4.82 -17.42 0.55
CA PRO A 271 -5.94 -18.01 -0.20
C PRO A 271 -5.57 -19.37 -0.80
N THR A 272 -4.37 -19.47 -1.39
CA THR A 272 -3.84 -20.72 -1.97
C THR A 272 -3.61 -21.79 -0.89
N TYR A 273 -3.09 -21.41 0.29
CA TYR A 273 -2.92 -22.32 1.44
C TYR A 273 -4.24 -22.95 1.88
N PHE A 274 -5.29 -22.16 1.97
CA PHE A 274 -6.61 -22.69 2.35
C PHE A 274 -7.15 -23.70 1.34
N ILE A 275 -6.93 -23.47 0.05
CA ILE A 275 -7.36 -24.38 -1.02
C ILE A 275 -6.50 -25.64 -1.05
N GLU A 276 -5.18 -25.48 -1.12
CA GLU A 276 -4.26 -26.63 -1.34
C GLU A 276 -4.00 -27.45 -0.06
N SER A 277 -3.92 -26.80 1.13
CA SER A 277 -3.53 -27.47 2.37
C SER A 277 -4.71 -27.92 3.22
N LEU A 278 -5.82 -27.16 3.23
CA LEU A 278 -7.01 -27.50 3.99
C LEU A 278 -8.11 -28.12 3.11
N GLY A 279 -7.89 -28.23 1.79
CA GLY A 279 -8.84 -28.83 0.86
C GLY A 279 -10.14 -28.06 0.67
N LEU A 280 -10.13 -26.75 0.95
CA LEU A 280 -11.32 -25.91 0.80
C LEU A 280 -11.61 -25.61 -0.67
N SER A 281 -12.88 -25.43 -0.99
CA SER A 281 -13.26 -24.86 -2.28
C SER A 281 -12.70 -23.46 -2.43
N ILE A 282 -12.57 -22.97 -3.67
CA ILE A 282 -12.05 -21.64 -3.98
C ILE A 282 -12.87 -20.56 -3.26
N LYS A 283 -14.20 -20.70 -3.24
CA LYS A 283 -15.10 -19.79 -2.54
C LYS A 283 -14.82 -19.74 -1.04
N GLU A 284 -14.68 -20.90 -0.41
CA GLU A 284 -14.38 -21.01 1.02
C GLU A 284 -12.98 -20.51 1.34
N GLY A 285 -11.98 -20.79 0.50
CA GLY A 285 -10.60 -20.31 0.67
C GLY A 285 -10.50 -18.79 0.63
N ILE A 286 -11.16 -18.14 -0.35
CA ILE A 286 -11.21 -16.67 -0.43
C ILE A 286 -11.95 -16.11 0.78
N PHE A 287 -13.13 -16.66 1.14
CA PHE A 287 -13.92 -16.18 2.26
C PHE A 287 -13.18 -16.32 3.59
N SER A 288 -12.50 -17.45 3.82
CA SER A 288 -11.71 -17.69 5.03
C SER A 288 -10.52 -16.75 5.16
N SER A 289 -9.96 -16.33 4.03
CA SER A 289 -8.83 -15.40 3.98
C SER A 289 -9.21 -13.94 4.28
N ILE A 290 -10.51 -13.59 4.23
CA ILE A 290 -10.97 -12.19 4.36
C ILE A 290 -10.66 -11.57 5.74
N LEU A 291 -10.52 -12.39 6.78
CA LEU A 291 -10.18 -11.91 8.12
C LEU A 291 -8.76 -11.31 8.17
N LEU A 292 -7.87 -11.70 7.27
CA LEU A 292 -6.55 -11.09 7.15
C LEU A 292 -6.63 -9.60 6.75
N PRO A 293 -7.23 -9.22 5.61
CA PRO A 293 -7.36 -7.80 5.26
C PRO A 293 -8.27 -7.01 6.23
N ILE A 294 -9.23 -7.63 6.88
CA ILE A 294 -10.00 -6.99 7.97
C ILE A 294 -9.07 -6.63 9.12
N GLY A 295 -8.22 -7.56 9.57
CA GLY A 295 -7.22 -7.30 10.59
C GLY A 295 -6.26 -6.17 10.20
N GLN A 296 -5.78 -6.18 8.96
CA GLN A 296 -4.92 -5.13 8.43
C GLN A 296 -5.60 -3.75 8.41
N ALA A 297 -6.88 -3.69 8.03
CA ALA A 297 -7.66 -2.46 8.08
C ALA A 297 -7.83 -1.96 9.52
N CYS A 298 -8.17 -2.85 10.47
CA CYS A 298 -8.27 -2.49 11.88
C CYS A 298 -6.96 -1.91 12.45
N ALA A 299 -5.81 -2.47 12.08
CA ALA A 299 -4.51 -1.99 12.53
C ALA A 299 -4.22 -0.55 12.13
N MET A 300 -4.68 -0.12 10.95
CA MET A 300 -4.50 1.26 10.48
C MET A 300 -5.17 2.30 11.39
N PHE A 301 -6.26 1.93 12.06
CA PHE A 301 -6.93 2.79 13.04
C PHE A 301 -6.37 2.60 14.47
N VAL A 302 -6.11 1.35 14.85
CA VAL A 302 -5.76 1.00 16.23
C VAL A 302 -4.31 1.38 16.56
N PHE A 303 -3.36 1.17 15.65
CA PHE A 303 -1.94 1.39 15.92
C PHE A 303 -1.57 2.85 16.19
N PRO A 304 -2.04 3.85 15.43
CA PRO A 304 -1.80 5.24 15.77
C PRO A 304 -2.36 5.60 17.15
N LEU A 305 -3.55 5.12 17.50
CA LEU A 305 -4.17 5.37 18.80
C LEU A 305 -3.36 4.78 19.95
N ILE A 306 -2.88 3.54 19.80
CA ILE A 306 -2.02 2.90 20.81
C ILE A 306 -0.69 3.65 20.90
N THR A 307 -0.08 3.97 19.78
CA THR A 307 1.21 4.65 19.74
C THR A 307 1.15 6.03 20.43
N ASP A 308 0.11 6.79 20.17
CA ASP A 308 -0.02 8.14 20.71
C ASP A 308 -0.49 8.14 22.17
N LYS A 309 -1.50 7.31 22.54
CA LYS A 309 -2.07 7.30 23.89
C LYS A 309 -1.30 6.45 24.88
N VAL A 310 -0.84 5.25 24.48
CA VAL A 310 -0.17 4.29 25.38
C VAL A 310 1.34 4.52 25.39
N PHE A 311 1.94 4.64 24.20
CA PHE A 311 3.40 4.79 24.06
C PHE A 311 3.88 6.24 23.99
N LYS A 312 2.98 7.23 24.18
CA LYS A 312 3.29 8.66 24.23
C LYS A 312 4.08 9.13 23.00
N GLY A 313 3.66 8.69 21.81
CA GLY A 313 4.28 9.02 20.53
C GLY A 313 5.53 8.20 20.19
N ARG A 314 6.01 7.31 21.05
CA ARG A 314 7.13 6.42 20.74
C ARG A 314 6.68 5.32 19.77
N ARG A 315 7.36 5.18 18.66
CA ARG A 315 6.99 4.25 17.58
C ARG A 315 7.57 2.85 17.76
N GLU A 316 8.79 2.77 18.31
CA GLU A 316 9.54 1.51 18.43
C GLU A 316 8.86 0.46 19.33
N PRO A 317 8.23 0.79 20.49
CA PRO A 317 7.53 -0.21 21.29
C PRO A 317 6.37 -0.88 20.55
N MET A 318 5.68 -0.12 19.67
CA MET A 318 4.59 -0.68 18.87
C MET A 318 5.12 -1.65 17.83
N LEU A 319 6.22 -1.31 17.14
CA LEU A 319 6.88 -2.20 16.18
C LEU A 319 7.39 -3.48 16.86
N ALA A 320 7.96 -3.36 18.07
CA ALA A 320 8.45 -4.50 18.84
C ALA A 320 7.30 -5.43 19.25
N LEU A 321 6.21 -4.88 19.81
CA LEU A 321 5.02 -5.66 20.20
C LEU A 321 4.43 -6.39 18.98
N ALA A 322 4.23 -5.67 17.88
CA ALA A 322 3.72 -6.20 16.64
C ALA A 322 4.59 -7.36 16.10
N SER A 323 5.92 -7.22 16.20
CA SER A 323 6.87 -8.25 15.77
C SER A 323 6.72 -9.54 16.59
N VAL A 324 6.63 -9.43 17.91
CA VAL A 324 6.48 -10.61 18.79
C VAL A 324 5.15 -11.32 18.52
N VAL A 325 4.04 -10.59 18.45
CA VAL A 325 2.72 -11.18 18.22
C VAL A 325 2.65 -11.86 16.85
N THR A 326 3.20 -11.22 15.79
CA THR A 326 3.24 -11.80 14.45
C THR A 326 4.13 -13.05 14.41
N PHE A 327 5.28 -13.03 15.07
CA PHE A 327 6.14 -14.22 15.20
C PHE A 327 5.38 -15.38 15.80
N CYS A 328 4.82 -15.21 16.99
CA CYS A 328 4.07 -16.27 17.68
C CYS A 328 2.91 -16.78 16.80
N GLY A 329 2.14 -15.88 16.20
CA GLY A 329 1.03 -16.24 15.33
C GLY A 329 1.49 -17.05 14.11
N MET A 330 2.57 -16.65 13.47
CA MET A 330 3.08 -17.32 12.25
C MET A 330 3.72 -18.68 12.56
N VAL A 331 4.40 -18.83 13.67
CA VAL A 331 4.94 -20.15 14.10
C VAL A 331 3.82 -21.13 14.46
N CYS A 332 2.73 -20.64 15.06
CA CYS A 332 1.59 -21.50 15.41
C CYS A 332 0.68 -21.82 14.20
N PHE A 333 0.62 -20.96 13.20
CA PHE A 333 -0.34 -21.05 12.11
C PHE A 333 -0.32 -22.38 11.34
N PRO A 334 0.83 -22.98 10.98
CA PRO A 334 0.90 -24.24 10.23
C PRO A 334 0.32 -25.45 10.98
N PHE A 335 0.21 -25.37 12.29
CA PHE A 335 -0.32 -26.45 13.13
C PHE A 335 -1.84 -26.42 13.28
N ILE A 336 -2.49 -25.35 12.82
CA ILE A 336 -3.95 -25.19 12.85
C ILE A 336 -4.55 -25.89 11.64
N ARG A 337 -5.26 -26.99 11.86
CA ARG A 337 -5.89 -27.81 10.81
C ARG A 337 -7.35 -27.49 10.54
N SER A 338 -7.96 -26.66 11.37
CA SER A 338 -9.38 -26.30 11.26
C SER A 338 -9.55 -24.92 10.65
N GLN A 339 -10.49 -24.77 9.73
CA GLN A 339 -10.78 -23.54 8.98
C GLN A 339 -11.02 -22.33 9.90
N MET A 340 -11.94 -22.45 10.87
CA MET A 340 -12.33 -21.32 11.72
C MET A 340 -11.18 -20.79 12.59
N PRO A 341 -10.43 -21.62 13.36
CA PRO A 341 -9.28 -21.15 14.12
C PRO A 341 -8.19 -20.54 13.24
N ALA A 342 -7.93 -21.11 12.04
CA ALA A 342 -6.98 -20.56 11.09
C ALA A 342 -7.41 -19.16 10.63
N SER A 343 -8.68 -18.96 10.28
CA SER A 343 -9.21 -17.66 9.89
C SER A 343 -9.11 -16.62 11.02
N PHE A 344 -9.43 -17.00 12.26
CA PHE A 344 -9.25 -16.10 13.42
C PHE A 344 -7.77 -15.77 13.69
N MET A 345 -6.86 -16.72 13.52
CA MET A 345 -5.42 -16.44 13.63
C MET A 345 -4.98 -15.43 12.57
N LEU A 346 -5.56 -15.47 11.35
CA LEU A 346 -5.30 -14.47 10.32
C LEU A 346 -5.76 -13.06 10.71
N LEU A 347 -6.86 -12.93 11.46
CA LEU A 347 -7.27 -11.64 12.01
C LEU A 347 -6.20 -11.08 12.95
N VAL A 348 -5.72 -11.90 13.88
CA VAL A 348 -4.68 -11.50 14.85
C VAL A 348 -3.39 -11.10 14.13
N VAL A 349 -2.93 -11.93 13.20
CA VAL A 349 -1.71 -11.67 12.43
C VAL A 349 -1.91 -10.52 11.45
N GLY A 350 -3.11 -10.36 10.90
CA GLY A 350 -3.48 -9.21 10.07
C GLY A 350 -3.34 -7.89 10.84
N ILE A 351 -3.82 -7.86 12.08
CA ILE A 351 -3.65 -6.71 12.97
C ILE A 351 -2.16 -6.51 13.27
N SER A 352 -1.48 -7.51 13.82
CA SER A 352 -0.09 -7.36 14.29
C SER A 352 0.91 -7.14 13.15
N GLY A 353 0.72 -7.79 12.00
CA GLY A 353 1.62 -7.68 10.85
C GLY A 353 1.52 -6.37 10.06
N MET A 354 0.45 -5.59 10.27
CA MET A 354 0.22 -4.33 9.52
C MET A 354 0.92 -3.13 10.17
N VAL A 355 2.24 -3.15 10.18
CA VAL A 355 3.08 -2.10 10.82
C VAL A 355 3.38 -0.91 9.90
N THR A 356 2.96 -0.94 8.64
CA THR A 356 3.31 0.10 7.65
C THR A 356 2.84 1.50 8.06
N GLY A 357 1.68 1.64 8.73
CA GLY A 357 1.22 2.93 9.26
C GLY A 357 2.18 3.54 10.30
N VAL A 358 2.79 2.69 11.14
CA VAL A 358 3.81 3.13 12.10
C VAL A 358 5.11 3.50 11.38
N ILE A 359 5.49 2.75 10.34
CA ILE A 359 6.68 3.03 9.52
C ILE A 359 6.55 4.39 8.84
N TRP A 360 5.36 4.74 8.31
CA TRP A 360 5.12 6.06 7.70
C TRP A 360 5.23 7.21 8.70
N ALA A 361 4.78 7.00 9.93
CA ALA A 361 4.96 7.98 11.00
C ALA A 361 6.45 8.19 11.32
N VAL A 362 7.24 7.11 11.42
CA VAL A 362 8.71 7.19 11.60
C VAL A 362 9.37 7.89 10.41
N ALA A 363 8.90 7.64 9.18
CA ALA A 363 9.42 8.30 7.98
C ALA A 363 9.23 9.82 8.05
N GLY A 364 8.05 10.27 8.51
CA GLY A 364 7.78 11.68 8.76
C GLY A 364 8.72 12.29 9.82
N ASP A 365 8.92 11.56 10.92
CA ASP A 365 9.82 11.98 12.01
C ASP A 365 11.29 12.05 11.56
N MET A 366 11.73 11.14 10.66
CA MET A 366 13.10 11.10 10.14
C MET A 366 13.36 12.14 9.04
N GLY A 367 12.38 12.38 8.16
CA GLY A 367 12.57 13.23 6.97
C GLY A 367 12.37 14.72 7.26
N GLY A 368 11.90 15.06 8.45
CA GLY A 368 11.52 16.44 8.75
C GLY A 368 10.47 16.94 7.76
N ARG A 369 10.52 18.23 7.42
CA ARG A 369 9.57 18.82 6.46
C ARG A 369 10.04 18.69 5.02
N ALA A 370 11.32 18.86 4.76
CA ALA A 370 11.86 18.91 3.42
C ALA A 370 11.96 17.53 2.76
N PHE A 371 12.32 16.50 3.53
CA PHE A 371 12.61 15.17 3.00
C PHE A 371 11.64 14.09 3.41
N SER A 372 10.56 14.41 4.17
CA SER A 372 9.59 13.40 4.64
C SER A 372 8.98 12.58 3.49
N SER A 373 8.59 13.24 2.39
CA SER A 373 8.06 12.55 1.21
C SER A 373 9.09 11.64 0.54
N THR A 374 10.37 12.04 0.53
CA THR A 374 11.45 11.23 -0.02
C THR A 374 11.75 10.02 0.86
N VAL A 375 11.74 10.20 2.20
CA VAL A 375 11.91 9.07 3.14
C VAL A 375 10.75 8.08 3.00
N VAL A 376 9.50 8.57 2.96
CA VAL A 376 8.33 7.73 2.70
C VAL A 376 8.49 6.96 1.39
N GLY A 377 8.91 7.61 0.32
CA GLY A 377 9.16 6.97 -0.99
C GLY A 377 10.22 5.87 -0.93
N ILE A 378 11.33 6.10 -0.21
CA ILE A 378 12.40 5.11 -0.01
C ILE A 378 11.89 3.91 0.80
N LEU A 379 11.16 4.15 1.90
CA LEU A 379 10.66 3.07 2.74
C LEU A 379 9.54 2.29 2.03
N ASP A 380 8.68 2.95 1.25
CA ASP A 380 7.66 2.29 0.43
C ASP A 380 8.29 1.43 -0.68
N TRP A 381 9.31 1.95 -1.35
CA TRP A 381 10.11 1.15 -2.28
C TRP A 381 10.64 -0.12 -1.61
N ALA A 382 11.18 -0.03 -0.40
CA ALA A 382 11.69 -1.18 0.34
C ALA A 382 10.56 -2.18 0.69
N VAL A 383 9.36 -1.70 1.07
CA VAL A 383 8.17 -2.57 1.28
C VAL A 383 7.86 -3.37 0.02
N TYR A 384 7.84 -2.73 -1.16
CA TYR A 384 7.52 -3.43 -2.42
C TYR A 384 8.66 -4.33 -2.90
N MET A 385 9.92 -4.02 -2.58
CA MET A 385 11.04 -4.95 -2.79
C MET A 385 10.83 -6.24 -1.99
N GLY A 386 10.45 -6.14 -0.71
CA GLY A 386 10.07 -7.30 0.11
C GLY A 386 8.90 -8.07 -0.49
N ALA A 387 7.88 -7.38 -0.97
CA ALA A 387 6.72 -7.97 -1.64
C ALA A 387 7.11 -8.72 -2.92
N ALA A 388 8.02 -8.19 -3.73
CA ALA A 388 8.50 -8.83 -4.95
C ALA A 388 9.31 -10.11 -4.66
N ILE A 389 10.21 -10.02 -3.71
CA ILE A 389 11.09 -11.13 -3.30
C ILE A 389 10.25 -12.31 -2.78
N GLN A 390 9.32 -12.06 -1.85
CA GLN A 390 8.50 -13.12 -1.29
C GLN A 390 7.60 -13.79 -2.33
N ALA A 391 7.00 -13.04 -3.26
CA ALA A 391 6.12 -13.60 -4.27
C ALA A 391 6.85 -14.64 -5.16
N THR A 392 8.13 -14.41 -5.41
CA THR A 392 8.97 -15.36 -6.14
C THR A 392 9.44 -16.53 -5.26
N ILE A 393 10.04 -16.21 -4.10
CA ILE A 393 10.75 -17.22 -3.28
C ILE A 393 9.76 -18.16 -2.60
N PHE A 394 8.62 -17.67 -2.11
CA PHE A 394 7.69 -18.50 -1.35
C PHE A 394 7.02 -19.60 -2.19
N GLY A 395 6.86 -19.37 -3.51
CA GLY A 395 6.41 -20.42 -4.42
C GLY A 395 7.39 -21.61 -4.45
N PHE A 396 8.67 -21.33 -4.65
CA PHE A 396 9.71 -22.39 -4.63
C PHE A 396 9.87 -23.02 -3.24
N MET A 397 9.79 -22.23 -2.17
CA MET A 397 9.82 -22.76 -0.79
C MET A 397 8.66 -23.70 -0.51
N LYS A 398 7.45 -23.36 -0.99
CA LYS A 398 6.28 -24.22 -0.85
C LYS A 398 6.50 -25.58 -1.54
N ASP A 399 6.98 -25.54 -2.76
CA ASP A 399 7.17 -26.75 -3.58
C ASP A 399 8.30 -27.65 -3.02
N THR A 400 9.32 -27.06 -2.37
CA THR A 400 10.47 -27.81 -1.84
C THR A 400 10.27 -28.24 -0.38
N PHE A 401 9.75 -27.36 0.48
CA PHE A 401 9.70 -27.54 1.95
C PHE A 401 8.27 -27.57 2.50
N GLY A 402 7.28 -27.34 1.64
CA GLY A 402 5.86 -27.29 2.01
C GLY A 402 5.43 -25.97 2.68
N TRP A 403 4.16 -25.89 2.99
CA TRP A 403 3.51 -24.69 3.56
C TRP A 403 4.10 -24.19 4.89
N PRO A 404 4.49 -25.06 5.85
CA PRO A 404 5.06 -24.60 7.11
C PRO A 404 6.29 -23.71 6.94
N ALA A 405 7.12 -23.97 5.92
CA ALA A 405 8.34 -23.21 5.66
C ALA A 405 8.05 -21.72 5.39
N ILE A 406 6.96 -21.39 4.67
CA ILE A 406 6.57 -20.03 4.37
C ILE A 406 6.23 -19.27 5.67
N PHE A 407 5.33 -19.84 6.48
CA PHE A 407 4.84 -19.17 7.68
C PHE A 407 5.92 -19.02 8.76
N ILE A 408 6.75 -20.06 8.96
CA ILE A 408 7.88 -20.01 9.88
C ILE A 408 8.90 -18.96 9.42
N THR A 409 9.19 -18.87 8.11
CA THR A 409 10.09 -17.84 7.56
C THR A 409 9.55 -16.44 7.81
N ILE A 410 8.26 -16.19 7.57
CA ILE A 410 7.64 -14.89 7.92
C ILE A 410 7.84 -14.62 9.42
N GLY A 411 7.55 -15.59 10.29
CA GLY A 411 7.76 -15.45 11.72
C GLY A 411 9.20 -15.07 12.08
N CYS A 412 10.18 -15.81 11.57
CA CYS A 412 11.60 -15.53 11.82
C CYS A 412 12.03 -14.14 11.34
N LEU A 413 11.52 -13.68 10.18
CA LEU A 413 11.77 -12.32 9.71
C LEU A 413 11.24 -11.26 10.66
N TYR A 414 10.10 -11.49 11.32
CA TYR A 414 9.59 -10.56 12.34
C TYR A 414 10.46 -10.53 13.60
N ILE A 415 11.18 -11.61 13.95
CA ILE A 415 12.22 -11.57 15.01
C ILE A 415 13.41 -10.71 14.54
N VAL A 416 13.84 -10.84 13.29
CA VAL A 416 14.85 -9.93 12.71
C VAL A 416 14.38 -8.48 12.76
N MET A 417 13.11 -8.21 12.43
CA MET A 417 12.51 -6.88 12.53
C MET A 417 12.53 -6.35 13.98
N LEU A 418 12.24 -7.20 14.97
CA LEU A 418 12.34 -6.85 16.38
C LEU A 418 13.75 -6.40 16.75
N VAL A 419 14.77 -7.18 16.38
CA VAL A 419 16.18 -6.84 16.65
C VAL A 419 16.56 -5.52 15.99
N LEU A 420 16.22 -5.36 14.71
CA LEU A 420 16.49 -4.10 13.96
C LEU A 420 15.78 -2.90 14.60
N THR A 421 14.55 -3.08 15.08
CA THR A 421 13.79 -2.02 15.76
C THR A 421 14.47 -1.60 17.07
N LEU A 422 14.95 -2.56 17.86
CA LEU A 422 15.68 -2.28 19.10
C LEU A 422 17.01 -1.58 18.83
N LEU A 423 17.73 -1.94 17.78
CA LEU A 423 18.95 -1.26 17.34
C LEU A 423 18.66 0.17 16.89
N ALA A 424 17.60 0.35 16.08
CA ALA A 424 17.21 1.66 15.56
C ALA A 424 16.79 2.66 16.64
N ARG A 425 16.31 2.18 17.78
CA ARG A 425 15.87 3.00 18.93
C ARG A 425 16.95 3.99 19.40
N ASN A 426 18.22 3.56 19.39
CA ASN A 426 19.34 4.36 19.89
C ASN A 426 20.04 5.18 18.76
N MET A 427 19.62 4.99 17.52
CA MET A 427 20.21 5.72 16.38
C MET A 427 19.62 7.11 16.23
N LYS A 428 20.47 8.12 16.10
CA LYS A 428 20.11 9.50 15.78
C LYS A 428 20.41 9.77 14.30
N MET A 429 19.63 10.64 13.68
CA MET A 429 19.96 11.19 12.37
C MET A 429 21.17 12.13 12.53
N LYS A 430 22.18 11.98 11.68
CA LYS A 430 23.46 12.74 11.82
C LYS A 430 23.50 13.98 10.93
N LYS A 431 22.76 13.96 9.81
CA LYS A 431 22.87 15.00 8.76
C LYS A 431 21.58 15.79 8.54
N MET A 432 20.60 15.63 9.43
CA MET A 432 19.32 16.33 9.33
C MET A 432 18.94 17.04 10.62
#